data_29fcc7c43ae21794a12ecbc589c277ad
#
_entry.id   29fcc7c43ae21794a12ecbc589c277ad
#
_cell.length_a   1.000
_cell.length_b   1.000
_cell.length_c   1.000
_cell.angle_alpha   90.00
_cell.angle_beta   90.00
_cell.angle_gamma   90.00
#
_symmetry.space_group_name_H-M   'P 1'
#
loop_
_entity.id
_entity.type
_entity.pdbx_description
1 polymer ?
#
loop_
_entity_poly.entity_id
_entity_poly.type
_entity_poly.pdbx_seq_one_letter_code
_entity_poly.pdbx_strand_id
1 'polypeptide(L)'
;TEGVKPFKAKKADLKYKGEKIAEPLAFLPVFPGTNCDYDSAKAFRKAGAKVKFGVFRNLTEQDVNDSIEEMKRNIDECQILMLCGGFSAGDEPDGSGKFIANVLNNEKIAAAIEALIARGGLILGICNGFQALVKSGLLPYGHLGCVTKDSPTLFRNDINRHISQIAFTRVASVNSPWLAGMT
;
A
#
# COMPACT_ATOMS: atom_id res chain seq x y z
N THR A 1 22.46 16.67 10.60
CA THR A 1 21.37 16.93 9.65
C THR A 1 21.22 18.41 9.35
N GLU A 2 22.29 19.08 8.97
CA GLU A 2 22.25 20.42 8.43
C GLU A 2 21.73 20.37 6.99
N GLY A 3 20.66 21.07 6.69
CA GLY A 3 20.28 21.40 5.32
C GLY A 3 18.93 20.96 4.81
N VAL A 4 18.18 20.11 5.50
CA VAL A 4 16.82 19.77 5.04
C VAL A 4 15.85 20.85 5.51
N LYS A 5 15.45 21.75 4.61
CA LYS A 5 14.38 22.71 4.89
C LYS A 5 13.09 21.94 5.21
N PRO A 6 12.44 22.24 6.35
CA PRO A 6 11.20 21.58 6.69
C PRO A 6 10.14 21.86 5.61
N PHE A 7 9.65 20.82 4.97
CA PHE A 7 8.49 20.93 4.09
C PHE A 7 7.27 21.29 4.95
N LYS A 8 6.61 22.39 4.62
CA LYS A 8 5.33 22.79 5.21
C LYS A 8 4.27 22.68 4.12
N ALA A 9 3.53 21.57 4.13
CA ALA A 9 2.35 21.48 3.28
C ALA A 9 1.28 22.49 3.72
N LYS A 10 0.57 23.08 2.77
CA LYS A 10 -0.64 23.83 3.07
C LYS A 10 -1.68 22.86 3.63
N LYS A 11 -2.31 23.22 4.75
CA LYS A 11 -3.38 22.43 5.32
C LYS A 11 -4.54 22.38 4.32
N ALA A 12 -4.86 21.19 3.83
CA ALA A 12 -6.06 20.96 3.03
C ALA A 12 -7.20 20.54 3.96
N ASP A 13 -8.40 21.00 3.68
CA ASP A 13 -9.62 20.52 4.37
C ASP A 13 -9.99 19.17 3.76
N LEU A 14 -9.35 18.13 4.23
CA LEU A 14 -9.61 16.76 3.78
C LEU A 14 -10.87 16.24 4.47
N LYS A 15 -12.02 16.49 3.85
CA LYS A 15 -13.23 15.79 4.21
C LYS A 15 -13.19 14.40 3.60
N TYR A 16 -13.29 13.37 4.44
CA TYR A 16 -13.53 12.01 3.95
C TYR A 16 -14.82 12.00 3.13
N LYS A 17 -14.71 11.64 1.86
CA LYS A 17 -15.83 11.63 0.90
C LYS A 17 -16.54 10.28 0.79
N GLY A 18 -15.96 9.23 1.40
CA GLY A 18 -16.54 7.91 1.39
C GLY A 18 -17.70 7.77 2.38
N GLU A 19 -18.50 6.72 2.19
CA GLU A 19 -19.56 6.35 3.12
C GLU A 19 -18.99 5.98 4.48
N LYS A 20 -19.59 6.50 5.56
CA LYS A 20 -19.21 6.13 6.93
C LYS A 20 -19.81 4.78 7.26
N ILE A 21 -18.95 3.78 7.37
CA ILE A 21 -19.32 2.41 7.71
C ILE A 21 -18.85 2.11 9.13
N ALA A 22 -19.76 1.58 9.96
CA ALA A 22 -19.45 1.31 11.38
C ALA A 22 -18.34 0.26 11.55
N GLU A 23 -18.31 -0.76 10.70
CA GLU A 23 -17.31 -1.81 10.69
C GLU A 23 -16.72 -1.95 9.28
N PRO A 24 -15.76 -1.09 8.88
CA PRO A 24 -15.18 -1.17 7.54
C PRO A 24 -14.42 -2.48 7.36
N LEU A 25 -14.49 -3.04 6.16
CA LEU A 25 -13.74 -4.23 5.77
C LEU A 25 -12.34 -3.82 5.28
N ALA A 26 -11.31 -4.28 5.98
CA ALA A 26 -9.93 -4.21 5.52
C ALA A 26 -9.54 -5.52 4.82
N PHE A 27 -9.16 -5.43 3.56
CA PHE A 27 -8.64 -6.54 2.78
C PHE A 27 -7.11 -6.52 2.82
N LEU A 28 -6.51 -7.62 3.22
CA LEU A 28 -5.07 -7.82 3.33
C LEU A 28 -4.65 -8.93 2.34
N PRO A 29 -4.20 -8.60 1.13
CA PRO A 29 -3.61 -9.59 0.25
C PRO A 29 -2.27 -10.06 0.84
N VAL A 30 -2.06 -11.38 0.82
CA VAL A 30 -0.85 -12.04 1.30
C VAL A 30 -0.12 -12.62 0.09
N PHE A 31 1.03 -12.05 -0.22
CA PHE A 31 1.89 -12.48 -1.33
C PHE A 31 3.00 -13.40 -0.81
N PRO A 32 3.64 -14.20 -1.67
CA PRO A 32 4.85 -14.93 -1.29
C PRO A 32 5.88 -13.98 -0.68
N GLY A 33 6.31 -14.24 0.56
CA GLY A 33 7.25 -13.39 1.29
C GLY A 33 6.61 -12.24 2.09
N THR A 34 5.27 -12.12 2.11
CA THR A 34 4.59 -11.18 3.01
C THR A 34 4.84 -11.56 4.47
N ASN A 35 5.14 -10.55 5.27
CA ASN A 35 5.23 -10.62 6.73
C ASN A 35 4.25 -9.60 7.34
N CYS A 36 4.09 -9.64 8.68
CA CYS A 36 3.31 -8.64 9.43
C CYS A 36 1.82 -8.57 9.06
N ASP A 37 1.29 -9.54 8.34
CA ASP A 37 -0.14 -9.64 8.01
C ASP A 37 -0.99 -9.85 9.26
N TYR A 38 -0.56 -10.73 10.18
CA TYR A 38 -1.24 -10.95 11.46
C TYR A 38 -1.22 -9.71 12.36
N ASP A 39 -0.08 -9.02 12.46
CA ASP A 39 0.05 -7.80 13.26
C ASP A 39 -0.79 -6.67 12.68
N SER A 40 -0.79 -6.52 11.36
CA SER A 40 -1.63 -5.56 10.64
C SER A 40 -3.11 -5.86 10.87
N ALA A 41 -3.52 -7.12 10.74
CA ALA A 41 -4.89 -7.55 11.00
C ALA A 41 -5.32 -7.28 12.44
N LYS A 42 -4.43 -7.55 13.41
CA LYS A 42 -4.68 -7.24 14.82
C LYS A 42 -4.90 -5.76 15.06
N ALA A 43 -4.10 -4.89 14.41
CA ALA A 43 -4.26 -3.45 14.51
C ALA A 43 -5.61 -2.98 13.95
N PHE A 44 -6.01 -3.47 12.77
CA PHE A 44 -7.31 -3.15 12.17
C PHE A 44 -8.47 -3.63 13.01
N ARG A 45 -8.43 -4.87 13.52
CA ARG A 45 -9.48 -5.39 14.42
C ARG A 45 -9.59 -4.59 15.71
N LYS A 46 -8.45 -4.19 16.30
CA LYS A 46 -8.42 -3.33 17.50
C LYS A 46 -9.03 -1.96 17.23
N ALA A 47 -8.93 -1.46 16.00
CA ALA A 47 -9.56 -0.21 15.57
C ALA A 47 -11.04 -0.38 15.18
N GLY A 48 -11.62 -1.58 15.27
CA GLY A 48 -13.03 -1.85 14.99
C GLY A 48 -13.33 -2.25 13.54
N ALA A 49 -12.31 -2.54 12.74
CA ALA A 49 -12.51 -3.02 11.37
C ALA A 49 -12.67 -4.54 11.31
N LYS A 50 -13.43 -5.03 10.33
CA LYS A 50 -13.38 -6.42 9.88
C LYS A 50 -12.14 -6.63 9.02
N VAL A 51 -11.58 -7.84 9.05
CA VAL A 51 -10.38 -8.18 8.26
C VAL A 51 -10.62 -9.43 7.44
N LYS A 52 -10.25 -9.35 6.18
CA LYS A 52 -10.25 -10.48 5.23
C LYS A 52 -8.87 -10.62 4.62
N PHE A 53 -8.38 -11.85 4.57
CA PHE A 53 -7.14 -12.20 3.88
C PHE A 53 -7.45 -12.81 2.51
N GLY A 54 -6.54 -12.64 1.56
CA GLY A 54 -6.51 -13.38 0.30
C GLY A 54 -5.07 -13.79 0.00
N VAL A 55 -4.83 -15.07 -0.15
CA VAL A 55 -3.49 -15.59 -0.45
C VAL A 55 -3.27 -15.59 -1.96
N PHE A 56 -2.28 -14.85 -2.41
CA PHE A 56 -1.87 -14.85 -3.80
C PHE A 56 -0.97 -16.07 -4.08
N ARG A 57 -1.50 -17.02 -4.84
CA ARG A 57 -0.79 -18.24 -5.25
C ARG A 57 -0.19 -18.03 -6.63
N ASN A 58 1.03 -18.52 -6.85
CA ASN A 58 1.79 -18.31 -8.08
C ASN A 58 2.56 -19.57 -8.54
N LEU A 59 2.09 -20.75 -8.17
CA LEU A 59 2.76 -22.00 -8.54
C LEU A 59 2.40 -22.44 -9.97
N THR A 60 1.18 -22.16 -10.40
CA THR A 60 0.68 -22.46 -11.74
C THR A 60 0.01 -21.24 -12.35
N GLU A 61 -0.19 -21.25 -13.67
CA GLU A 61 -0.95 -20.21 -14.36
C GLU A 61 -2.39 -20.12 -13.83
N GLN A 62 -3.00 -21.27 -13.56
CA GLN A 62 -4.35 -21.32 -12.98
C GLN A 62 -4.39 -20.68 -11.58
N ASP A 63 -3.39 -20.94 -10.72
CA ASP A 63 -3.29 -20.31 -9.40
C ASP A 63 -3.20 -18.79 -9.51
N VAL A 64 -2.44 -18.28 -10.47
CA VAL A 64 -2.32 -16.83 -10.69
C VAL A 64 -3.66 -16.24 -11.12
N ASN A 65 -4.33 -16.88 -12.09
CA ASN A 65 -5.62 -16.40 -12.58
C ASN A 65 -6.69 -16.43 -11.48
N ASP A 66 -6.78 -17.53 -10.71
CA ASP A 66 -7.71 -17.64 -9.59
C ASP A 66 -7.43 -16.58 -8.50
N SER A 67 -6.15 -16.33 -8.20
CA SER A 67 -5.74 -15.34 -7.22
C SER A 67 -6.07 -13.91 -7.66
N ILE A 68 -5.94 -13.61 -8.95
CA ILE A 68 -6.34 -12.31 -9.53
C ILE A 68 -7.86 -12.13 -9.38
N GLU A 69 -8.66 -13.13 -9.73
CA GLU A 69 -10.12 -13.04 -9.61
C GLU A 69 -10.57 -12.92 -8.15
N GLU A 70 -9.95 -13.67 -7.25
CA GLU A 70 -10.22 -13.57 -5.81
C GLU A 70 -9.83 -12.21 -5.26
N MET A 71 -8.66 -11.71 -5.59
CA MET A 71 -8.17 -10.40 -5.16
C MET A 71 -9.08 -9.28 -5.67
N LYS A 72 -9.48 -9.34 -6.95
CA LYS A 72 -10.44 -8.39 -7.53
C LYS A 72 -11.73 -8.35 -6.71
N ARG A 73 -12.38 -9.51 -6.48
CA ARG A 73 -13.62 -9.58 -5.69
C ARG A 73 -13.44 -8.96 -4.30
N ASN A 74 -12.33 -9.27 -3.63
CA ASN A 74 -12.04 -8.74 -2.30
C ASN A 74 -11.82 -7.23 -2.30
N ILE A 75 -11.19 -6.66 -3.34
CA ILE A 75 -11.03 -5.21 -3.50
C ILE A 75 -12.38 -4.54 -3.78
N ASP A 76 -13.24 -5.17 -4.59
CA ASP A 76 -14.58 -4.64 -4.87
C ASP A 76 -15.46 -4.53 -3.60
N GLU A 77 -15.29 -5.46 -2.65
CA GLU A 77 -16.05 -5.52 -1.40
C GLU A 77 -15.47 -4.63 -0.28
N CYS A 78 -14.17 -4.40 -0.25
CA CYS A 78 -13.50 -3.75 0.86
C CYS A 78 -13.63 -2.22 0.85
N GLN A 79 -13.41 -1.61 2.01
CA GLN A 79 -13.27 -0.16 2.19
C GLN A 79 -11.80 0.23 2.36
N ILE A 80 -10.96 -0.72 2.76
CA ILE A 80 -9.54 -0.50 3.02
C ILE A 80 -8.75 -1.61 2.34
N LEU A 81 -7.83 -1.24 1.46
CA LEU A 81 -6.80 -2.15 0.95
C LEU A 81 -5.50 -1.93 1.73
N MET A 82 -5.03 -2.96 2.43
CA MET A 82 -3.79 -2.91 3.20
C MET A 82 -2.71 -3.78 2.57
N LEU A 83 -1.65 -3.15 2.08
CA LEU A 83 -0.45 -3.83 1.60
C LEU A 83 0.56 -3.95 2.74
N CYS A 84 0.76 -5.17 3.21
CA CYS A 84 1.62 -5.46 4.35
C CYS A 84 3.10 -5.38 4.01
N GLY A 85 3.91 -5.36 5.05
CA GLY A 85 5.35 -5.47 4.95
C GLY A 85 5.83 -6.88 4.62
N GLY A 86 7.11 -7.02 4.36
CA GLY A 86 7.77 -8.27 4.04
C GLY A 86 8.81 -8.11 2.95
N PHE A 87 9.04 -9.19 2.22
CA PHE A 87 10.01 -9.29 1.12
C PHE A 87 9.34 -10.06 -0.03
N SER A 88 8.39 -9.43 -0.70
CA SER A 88 7.56 -10.06 -1.72
C SER A 88 8.42 -10.68 -2.84
N ALA A 89 8.23 -12.00 -3.07
CA ALA A 89 8.99 -12.80 -4.03
C ALA A 89 10.52 -12.66 -3.87
N GLY A 90 11.02 -12.44 -2.63
CA GLY A 90 12.44 -12.35 -2.31
C GLY A 90 13.07 -10.97 -2.50
N ASP A 91 12.32 -9.97 -2.96
CA ASP A 91 12.79 -8.59 -3.20
C ASP A 91 14.15 -8.52 -3.89
N GLU A 92 14.13 -8.58 -5.20
CA GLU A 92 15.33 -8.49 -6.03
C GLU A 92 16.17 -7.24 -5.74
N PRO A 93 17.50 -7.29 -5.95
CA PRO A 93 18.41 -6.21 -5.56
C PRO A 93 18.05 -4.83 -6.13
N ASP A 94 17.42 -4.80 -7.28
CA ASP A 94 17.07 -3.58 -8.01
C ASP A 94 15.66 -3.06 -7.71
N GLY A 95 14.98 -3.63 -6.73
CA GLY A 95 13.75 -2.99 -6.31
C GLY A 95 12.76 -3.80 -5.50
N SER A 96 12.68 -3.45 -4.26
CA SER A 96 11.69 -3.97 -3.31
C SER A 96 10.25 -3.60 -3.71
N GLY A 97 9.32 -4.52 -3.51
CA GLY A 97 7.90 -4.35 -3.84
C GLY A 97 7.55 -4.54 -5.32
N LYS A 98 8.48 -4.97 -6.15
CA LYS A 98 8.28 -5.13 -7.60
C LYS A 98 7.22 -6.19 -7.95
N PHE A 99 7.22 -7.32 -7.25
CA PHE A 99 6.23 -8.36 -7.44
C PHE A 99 4.80 -7.84 -7.17
N ILE A 100 4.60 -7.20 -6.02
CA ILE A 100 3.31 -6.60 -5.66
C ILE A 100 2.92 -5.54 -6.70
N ALA A 101 3.84 -4.63 -7.06
CA ALA A 101 3.56 -3.60 -8.06
C ALA A 101 3.12 -4.18 -9.40
N ASN A 102 3.72 -5.28 -9.85
CA ASN A 102 3.30 -5.97 -11.07
C ASN A 102 1.87 -6.54 -10.94
N VAL A 103 1.53 -7.12 -9.80
CA VAL A 103 0.16 -7.61 -9.55
C VAL A 103 -0.83 -6.45 -9.53
N LEU A 104 -0.49 -5.32 -8.88
CA LEU A 104 -1.36 -4.14 -8.85
C LEU A 104 -1.60 -3.55 -10.25
N ASN A 105 -0.64 -3.66 -11.15
CA ASN A 105 -0.76 -3.19 -12.54
C ASN A 105 -1.47 -4.21 -13.46
N ASN A 106 -1.90 -5.37 -12.98
CA ASN A 106 -2.80 -6.23 -13.74
C ASN A 106 -4.11 -5.48 -14.04
N GLU A 107 -4.60 -5.54 -15.27
CA GLU A 107 -5.75 -4.74 -15.73
C GLU A 107 -6.98 -4.89 -14.82
N LYS A 108 -7.31 -6.11 -14.38
CA LYS A 108 -8.47 -6.39 -13.52
C LYS A 108 -8.28 -5.81 -12.11
N ILE A 109 -7.08 -5.95 -11.57
CA ILE A 109 -6.73 -5.44 -10.24
C ILE A 109 -6.66 -3.91 -10.28
N ALA A 110 -6.04 -3.35 -11.31
CA ALA A 110 -5.95 -1.90 -11.50
C ALA A 110 -7.34 -1.26 -11.58
N ALA A 111 -8.25 -1.83 -12.37
CA ALA A 111 -9.63 -1.35 -12.46
C ALA A 111 -10.36 -1.42 -11.10
N ALA A 112 -10.17 -2.49 -10.32
CA ALA A 112 -10.76 -2.62 -9.00
C ALA A 112 -10.20 -1.59 -8.00
N ILE A 113 -8.90 -1.30 -8.06
CA ILE A 113 -8.23 -0.29 -7.23
C ILE A 113 -8.74 1.12 -7.58
N GLU A 114 -8.82 1.46 -8.87
CA GLU A 114 -9.38 2.75 -9.30
C GLU A 114 -10.84 2.90 -8.85
N ALA A 115 -11.64 1.85 -8.94
CA ALA A 115 -13.01 1.85 -8.44
C ALA A 115 -13.06 2.00 -6.90
N LEU A 116 -12.13 1.38 -6.16
CA LEU A 116 -11.99 1.56 -4.71
C LEU A 116 -11.72 3.02 -4.36
N ILE A 117 -10.77 3.65 -5.05
CA ILE A 117 -10.43 5.06 -4.86
C ILE A 117 -11.62 5.96 -5.20
N ALA A 118 -12.28 5.71 -6.33
CA ALA A 118 -13.42 6.51 -6.80
C ALA A 118 -14.60 6.52 -5.82
N ARG A 119 -14.86 5.39 -5.13
CA ARG A 119 -15.90 5.32 -4.08
C ARG A 119 -15.43 5.80 -2.69
N GLY A 120 -14.23 6.40 -2.60
CA GLY A 120 -13.68 6.93 -1.36
C GLY A 120 -13.03 5.89 -0.45
N GLY A 121 -12.72 4.71 -0.96
CA GLY A 121 -11.96 3.71 -0.21
C GLY A 121 -10.53 4.16 0.07
N LEU A 122 -9.89 3.51 1.05
CA LEU A 122 -8.57 3.86 1.53
C LEU A 122 -7.55 2.79 1.16
N ILE A 123 -6.32 3.23 0.90
CA ILE A 123 -5.20 2.34 0.65
C ILE A 123 -4.08 2.67 1.64
N LEU A 124 -3.50 1.65 2.27
CA LEU A 124 -2.36 1.78 3.16
C LEU A 124 -1.27 0.79 2.74
N GLY A 125 -0.05 1.27 2.60
CA GLY A 125 1.12 0.43 2.38
C GLY A 125 2.18 0.68 3.45
N ILE A 126 2.70 -0.38 4.05
CA ILE A 126 3.75 -0.31 5.07
C ILE A 126 4.96 -1.09 4.60
N CYS A 127 6.16 -0.52 4.74
CA CYS A 127 7.44 -1.13 4.38
C CYS A 127 7.42 -1.62 2.92
N ASN A 128 7.42 -2.91 2.67
CA ASN A 128 7.34 -3.51 1.33
C ASN A 128 6.05 -3.09 0.58
N GLY A 129 4.92 -2.99 1.27
CA GLY A 129 3.68 -2.46 0.71
C GLY A 129 3.80 -0.99 0.28
N PHE A 130 4.50 -0.14 1.05
CA PHE A 130 4.78 1.23 0.65
C PHE A 130 5.67 1.30 -0.58
N GLN A 131 6.70 0.45 -0.65
CA GLN A 131 7.57 0.34 -1.82
C GLN A 131 6.76 -0.03 -3.09
N ALA A 132 5.80 -0.94 -2.95
CA ALA A 132 4.91 -1.31 -4.03
C ALA A 132 4.00 -0.16 -4.48
N LEU A 133 3.46 0.64 -3.54
CA LEU A 133 2.67 1.82 -3.87
C LEU A 133 3.46 2.85 -4.67
N VAL A 134 4.74 3.06 -4.32
CA VAL A 134 5.61 3.96 -5.08
C VAL A 134 5.92 3.39 -6.47
N LYS A 135 6.24 2.10 -6.58
CA LYS A 135 6.58 1.46 -7.85
C LYS A 135 5.40 1.32 -8.81
N SER A 136 4.19 1.22 -8.30
CA SER A 136 2.98 1.12 -9.12
C SER A 136 2.47 2.48 -9.62
N GLY A 137 2.95 3.59 -9.04
CA GLY A 137 2.51 4.96 -9.36
C GLY A 137 1.38 5.46 -8.47
N LEU A 138 0.77 4.63 -7.63
CA LEU A 138 -0.24 5.10 -6.67
C LEU A 138 0.31 6.19 -5.75
N LEU A 139 1.59 6.15 -5.44
CA LEU A 139 2.32 7.24 -4.82
C LEU A 139 3.45 7.71 -5.77
N PRO A 140 3.58 9.03 -6.00
CA PRO A 140 2.76 10.13 -5.48
C PRO A 140 1.57 10.51 -6.36
N TYR A 141 1.31 9.80 -7.46
CA TYR A 141 0.43 10.28 -8.54
C TYR A 141 -1.07 9.98 -8.30
N GLY A 142 -1.40 9.02 -7.45
CA GLY A 142 -2.78 8.61 -7.19
C GLY A 142 -3.38 7.69 -8.25
N HIS A 143 -2.60 7.27 -9.24
CA HIS A 143 -3.02 6.41 -10.36
C HIS A 143 -1.99 5.34 -10.63
N LEU A 144 -2.45 4.18 -11.11
CA LEU A 144 -1.58 3.09 -11.55
C LEU A 144 -1.02 3.35 -12.96
N GLY A 145 0.14 2.76 -13.24
CA GLY A 145 0.73 2.77 -14.58
C GLY A 145 1.29 4.11 -15.08
N CYS A 146 1.31 5.16 -14.27
CA CYS A 146 1.80 6.49 -14.66
C CYS A 146 3.28 6.74 -14.34
N VAL A 147 4.04 5.69 -14.00
CA VAL A 147 5.46 5.78 -13.66
C VAL A 147 6.30 6.08 -14.91
N THR A 148 7.18 7.05 -14.81
CA THR A 148 8.14 7.46 -15.84
C THR A 148 9.56 7.30 -15.36
N LYS A 149 10.55 7.56 -16.23
CA LYS A 149 11.98 7.55 -15.86
C LYS A 149 12.35 8.57 -14.76
N ASP A 150 11.58 9.63 -14.63
CA ASP A 150 11.81 10.71 -13.66
C ASP A 150 10.96 10.52 -12.38
N SER A 151 10.19 9.44 -12.29
CA SER A 151 9.37 9.12 -11.11
C SER A 151 10.23 8.75 -9.92
N PRO A 152 9.82 9.13 -8.69
CA PRO A 152 10.52 8.69 -7.49
C PRO A 152 10.45 7.18 -7.35
N THR A 153 11.51 6.59 -6.83
CA THR A 153 11.57 5.16 -6.51
C THR A 153 12.33 4.92 -5.21
N LEU A 154 12.09 3.77 -4.61
CA LEU A 154 12.88 3.28 -3.49
C LEU A 154 13.86 2.24 -4.03
N PHE A 155 15.12 2.41 -3.69
CA PHE A 155 16.22 1.60 -4.18
C PHE A 155 17.14 1.22 -3.02
N ARG A 156 18.14 0.37 -3.28
CA ARG A 156 19.14 -0.01 -2.29
C ARG A 156 19.94 1.21 -1.81
N ASN A 157 20.42 1.15 -0.58
CA ASN A 157 21.28 2.19 -0.03
C ASN A 157 22.64 2.23 -0.78
N ASP A 158 23.16 3.42 -0.98
CA ASP A 158 24.48 3.64 -1.63
C ASP A 158 25.63 2.92 -0.91
N ILE A 159 25.49 2.71 0.38
CA ILE A 159 26.46 1.97 1.21
C ILE A 159 26.34 0.45 1.08
N ASN A 160 25.49 -0.07 0.21
CA ASN A 160 25.24 -1.50 -0.06
C ASN A 160 24.87 -2.34 1.17
N ARG A 161 24.27 -1.74 2.19
CA ARG A 161 23.78 -2.46 3.37
C ARG A 161 22.54 -1.81 3.94
N HIS A 162 21.74 -2.60 4.64
CA HIS A 162 20.63 -2.11 5.44
C HIS A 162 21.13 -1.26 6.63
N ILE A 163 20.41 -0.19 6.94
CA ILE A 163 20.60 0.62 8.15
C ILE A 163 19.40 0.38 9.05
N SER A 164 19.64 -0.18 10.24
CA SER A 164 18.63 -0.36 11.27
C SER A 164 18.95 0.55 12.45
N GLN A 165 18.07 1.52 12.70
CA GLN A 165 18.22 2.47 13.81
C GLN A 165 16.86 3.01 14.24
N ILE A 166 16.77 3.44 15.47
CA ILE A 166 15.64 4.22 15.95
C ILE A 166 15.81 5.66 15.46
N ALA A 167 14.81 6.17 14.76
CA ALA A 167 14.82 7.52 14.22
C ALA A 167 13.58 8.29 14.67
N PHE A 168 13.79 9.57 14.96
CA PHE A 168 12.66 10.49 15.17
C PHE A 168 12.02 10.83 13.83
N THR A 169 10.71 10.71 13.77
CA THR A 169 9.92 11.11 12.59
C THR A 169 9.00 12.27 12.97
N ARG A 170 8.65 13.06 11.97
CA ARG A 170 7.71 14.17 12.11
C ARG A 170 6.64 14.04 11.03
N VAL A 171 5.39 14.23 11.43
CA VAL A 171 4.29 14.39 10.48
C VAL A 171 4.50 15.69 9.72
N ALA A 172 4.88 15.60 8.45
CA ALA A 172 5.15 16.76 7.60
C ALA A 172 3.86 17.37 7.03
N SER A 173 2.81 16.57 6.91
CA SER A 173 1.51 16.97 6.40
C SER A 173 0.43 16.08 6.98
N VAL A 174 -0.71 16.67 7.26
CA VAL A 174 -1.96 15.94 7.63
C VAL A 174 -2.91 15.82 6.43
N ASN A 175 -2.42 16.06 5.23
CA ASN A 175 -3.18 15.94 3.98
C ASN A 175 -3.33 14.47 3.56
N SER A 176 -3.77 13.65 4.50
CA SER A 176 -4.11 12.25 4.27
C SER A 176 -5.22 11.84 5.24
N PRO A 177 -6.22 11.06 4.81
CA PRO A 177 -7.24 10.53 5.71
C PRO A 177 -6.67 9.77 6.91
N TRP A 178 -5.51 9.11 6.71
CA TRP A 178 -4.81 8.36 7.77
C TRP A 178 -4.22 9.27 8.87
N LEU A 179 -4.00 10.54 8.58
CA LEU A 179 -3.33 11.49 9.47
C LEU A 179 -4.25 12.65 9.89
N ALA A 180 -5.51 12.65 9.49
CA ALA A 180 -6.44 13.75 9.66
C ALA A 180 -6.69 14.16 11.14
N GLY A 181 -6.44 13.27 12.09
CA GLY A 181 -6.55 13.54 13.53
C GLY A 181 -5.25 13.96 14.22
N MET A 182 -4.14 14.04 13.49
CA MET A 182 -2.84 14.42 14.05
C MET A 182 -2.61 15.92 13.89
N THR A 183 -2.12 16.57 14.96
CA THR A 183 -1.80 18.02 15.04
C THR A 183 -0.31 18.22 15.24
#